data_50e73625e855485e32be0932f385670f
#
_entry.id   50e73625e855485e32be0932f385670f
#
_cell.length_a   1.000
_cell.length_b   1.000
_cell.length_c   1.000
_cell.angle_alpha   90.00
_cell.angle_beta   90.00
_cell.angle_gamma   90.00
#
_symmetry.space_group_name_H-M   'P 1'
#
loop_
_entity.id
_entity.type
_entity.pdbx_description
1 polymer ?
#
loop_
_entity_poly.entity_id
_entity_poly.type
_entity_poly.pdbx_seq_one_letter_code
_entity_poly.pdbx_strand_id
1 'polypeptide(L)'
;MTTRKSTNQKASDSPAVLQTEVIIVGGGLAGMTFAALLGTAGVGCVCIDKQDTPTMTHRRYDGRTTAISLASRRVLEAAGIWSLVMEAGQAEPIKDIRITDDFAPIFLN
;
A
#
# COMPACT_ATOMS: atom_id res chain seq x y z
N MET A 1 14.87 57.57 -14.22
CA MET A 1 14.69 56.36 -15.03
C MET A 1 15.70 55.35 -14.55
N THR A 2 15.30 54.49 -13.61
CA THR A 2 16.21 53.58 -12.87
C THR A 2 15.87 52.15 -13.28
N THR A 3 16.75 51.53 -14.06
CA THR A 3 16.60 50.17 -14.57
C THR A 3 16.94 49.17 -13.45
N ARG A 4 15.96 48.43 -13.00
CA ARG A 4 16.13 47.32 -12.03
C ARG A 4 16.66 46.09 -12.78
N LYS A 5 17.91 45.74 -12.53
CA LYS A 5 18.54 44.51 -13.00
C LYS A 5 17.88 43.31 -12.27
N SER A 6 17.14 42.49 -13.00
CA SER A 6 16.64 41.21 -12.53
C SER A 6 17.78 40.24 -12.39
N THR A 7 18.11 39.87 -11.15
CA THR A 7 19.11 38.82 -10.88
C THR A 7 18.39 37.48 -11.05
N ASN A 8 18.69 36.82 -12.16
CA ASN A 8 18.22 35.47 -12.46
C ASN A 8 18.94 34.50 -11.51
N GLN A 9 18.29 34.11 -10.43
CA GLN A 9 18.80 33.14 -9.48
C GLN A 9 18.66 31.76 -10.12
N LYS A 10 19.77 31.27 -10.66
CA LYS A 10 19.90 29.90 -11.17
C LYS A 10 19.60 28.93 -10.03
N ALA A 11 18.44 28.31 -10.04
CA ALA A 11 18.11 27.26 -9.12
C ALA A 11 19.17 26.18 -9.20
N SER A 12 19.81 25.86 -8.09
CA SER A 12 20.81 24.79 -8.00
C SER A 12 20.12 23.46 -8.31
N ASP A 13 20.50 22.87 -9.41
CA ASP A 13 19.99 21.59 -9.93
C ASP A 13 20.63 20.40 -9.16
N SER A 14 20.67 20.51 -7.83
CA SER A 14 21.08 19.41 -6.98
C SER A 14 19.87 18.54 -6.73
N PRO A 15 19.94 17.22 -6.95
CA PRO A 15 18.83 16.32 -6.67
C PRO A 15 18.42 16.47 -5.21
N ALA A 16 17.11 16.62 -4.98
CA ALA A 16 16.58 16.69 -3.63
C ALA A 16 16.87 15.37 -2.92
N VAL A 17 17.69 15.41 -1.86
CA VAL A 17 17.97 14.24 -1.02
C VAL A 17 16.86 14.13 0.03
N LEU A 18 16.11 13.04 -0.01
CA LEU A 18 15.10 12.73 1.00
C LEU A 18 15.75 11.86 2.09
N GLN A 19 15.65 12.29 3.35
CA GLN A 19 16.13 11.53 4.50
C GLN A 19 14.92 10.90 5.20
N THR A 20 15.02 9.63 5.52
CA THR A 20 13.98 8.86 6.21
C THR A 20 14.60 7.75 7.05
N GLU A 21 13.85 7.26 8.04
CA GLU A 21 14.32 6.17 8.91
C GLU A 21 14.21 4.81 8.22
N VAL A 22 13.19 4.65 7.37
CA VAL A 22 12.90 3.38 6.69
C VAL A 22 12.62 3.62 5.21
N ILE A 23 13.22 2.78 4.36
CA ILE A 23 12.91 2.71 2.93
C ILE A 23 12.23 1.37 2.65
N ILE A 24 11.05 1.43 2.07
CA ILE A 24 10.26 0.26 1.65
C ILE A 24 10.39 0.14 0.14
N VAL A 25 10.83 -1.00 -0.35
CA VAL A 25 10.90 -1.29 -1.78
C VAL A 25 9.74 -2.22 -2.17
N GLY A 26 8.81 -1.69 -2.93
CA GLY A 26 7.57 -2.34 -3.32
C GLY A 26 6.35 -1.78 -2.60
N GLY A 27 5.46 -1.09 -3.33
CA GLY A 27 4.22 -0.48 -2.86
C GLY A 27 2.99 -1.39 -2.99
N GLY A 28 3.18 -2.71 -3.05
CA GLY A 28 2.09 -3.67 -3.02
C GLY A 28 1.43 -3.77 -1.65
N LEU A 29 0.49 -4.73 -1.50
CA LEU A 29 -0.30 -4.90 -0.26
C LEU A 29 0.57 -4.97 1.00
N ALA A 30 1.66 -5.76 0.98
CA ALA A 30 2.56 -5.90 2.12
C ALA A 30 3.32 -4.61 2.43
N GLY A 31 3.92 -3.97 1.41
CA GLY A 31 4.69 -2.75 1.59
C GLY A 31 3.84 -1.58 2.08
N MET A 32 2.65 -1.39 1.52
CA MET A 32 1.73 -0.35 1.96
C MET A 32 1.16 -0.61 3.36
N THR A 33 0.88 -1.87 3.72
CA THR A 33 0.48 -2.23 5.09
C THR A 33 1.59 -1.92 6.08
N PHE A 34 2.84 -2.25 5.73
CA PHE A 34 3.99 -1.93 6.57
C PHE A 34 4.21 -0.43 6.71
N ALA A 35 4.08 0.33 5.61
CA ALA A 35 4.14 1.79 5.66
C ALA A 35 3.08 2.39 6.60
N ALA A 36 1.85 1.88 6.54
CA ALA A 36 0.77 2.32 7.43
C ALA A 36 1.07 1.99 8.90
N LEU A 37 1.60 0.81 9.20
CA LEU A 37 2.03 0.44 10.56
C LEU A 37 3.14 1.37 11.07
N LEU A 38 4.15 1.68 10.25
CA LEU A 38 5.20 2.63 10.62
C LEU A 38 4.61 4.02 10.88
N GLY A 39 3.68 4.46 10.05
CA GLY A 39 2.97 5.73 10.23
C GLY A 39 2.19 5.79 11.54
N THR A 40 1.48 4.71 11.93
CA THR A 40 0.79 4.64 13.23
C THR A 40 1.76 4.64 14.41
N ALA A 41 2.98 4.13 14.21
CA ALA A 41 4.05 4.17 15.22
C ALA A 41 4.84 5.48 15.22
N GLY A 42 4.54 6.44 14.33
CA GLY A 42 5.26 7.70 14.22
C GLY A 42 6.63 7.60 13.57
N VAL A 43 6.93 6.50 12.86
CA VAL A 43 8.20 6.26 12.19
C VAL A 43 8.13 6.76 10.75
N GLY A 44 9.08 7.63 10.37
CA GLY A 44 9.17 8.15 9.01
C GLY A 44 9.60 7.08 8.01
N CYS A 45 8.84 6.92 6.92
CA CYS A 45 9.20 5.97 5.87
C CYS A 45 8.95 6.54 4.46
N VAL A 46 9.69 6.00 3.50
CA VAL A 46 9.49 6.24 2.06
C VAL A 46 9.26 4.91 1.38
N CYS A 47 8.19 4.83 0.59
CA CYS A 47 7.91 3.67 -0.24
C CYS A 47 8.28 3.96 -1.69
N ILE A 48 9.05 3.07 -2.30
CA ILE A 48 9.49 3.15 -3.70
C ILE A 48 8.86 1.99 -4.45
N ASP A 49 8.14 2.29 -5.52
CA ASP A 49 7.57 1.28 -6.42
C ASP A 49 7.89 1.62 -7.88
N LYS A 50 7.89 0.61 -8.73
CA LYS A 50 8.04 0.78 -10.18
C LYS A 50 6.78 1.32 -10.85
N GLN A 51 5.62 1.19 -10.20
CA GLN A 51 4.35 1.73 -10.67
C GLN A 51 4.09 3.08 -10.03
N ASP A 52 3.53 4.00 -10.78
CA ASP A 52 3.09 5.29 -10.26
C ASP A 52 1.78 5.16 -9.43
N THR A 53 1.58 6.07 -8.50
CA THR A 53 0.41 6.07 -7.61
C THR A 53 -0.93 6.07 -8.37
N PRO A 54 -1.15 6.84 -9.45
CA PRO A 54 -2.38 6.77 -10.22
C PRO A 54 -2.68 5.37 -10.77
N THR A 55 -1.67 4.66 -11.25
CA THR A 55 -1.82 3.28 -11.75
C THR A 55 -2.19 2.32 -10.62
N MET A 56 -1.56 2.46 -9.45
CA MET A 56 -1.82 1.61 -8.28
C MET A 56 -3.21 1.83 -7.68
N THR A 57 -3.72 3.07 -7.71
CA THR A 57 -5.02 3.43 -7.13
C THR A 57 -6.19 3.30 -8.12
N HIS A 58 -5.90 2.98 -9.38
CA HIS A 58 -6.94 2.85 -10.39
C HIS A 58 -7.82 1.63 -10.11
N ARG A 59 -9.13 1.87 -9.84
CA ARG A 59 -10.13 0.85 -9.51
C ARG A 59 -10.52 -0.05 -10.71
N ARG A 60 -9.57 -0.44 -11.51
CA ARG A 60 -9.84 -1.39 -12.59
C ARG A 60 -9.76 -2.79 -11.99
N TYR A 61 -10.91 -3.47 -11.96
CA TYR A 61 -10.95 -4.88 -11.56
C TYR A 61 -10.06 -5.70 -12.50
N ASP A 62 -9.04 -6.32 -11.96
CA ASP A 62 -8.04 -7.10 -12.70
C ASP A 62 -8.30 -8.61 -12.61
N GLY A 63 -9.45 -9.01 -12.07
CA GLY A 63 -9.85 -10.40 -11.90
C GLY A 63 -9.22 -11.10 -10.70
N ARG A 64 -8.39 -10.42 -9.92
CA ARG A 64 -7.75 -11.01 -8.74
C ARG A 64 -8.54 -10.73 -7.47
N THR A 65 -8.58 -11.74 -6.61
CA THR A 65 -9.06 -11.63 -5.25
C THR A 65 -7.96 -12.07 -4.28
N THR A 66 -7.93 -11.50 -3.09
CA THR A 66 -6.95 -11.85 -2.06
C THR A 66 -7.67 -12.44 -0.86
N ALA A 67 -7.31 -13.66 -0.49
CA ALA A 67 -7.76 -14.27 0.73
C ALA A 67 -6.93 -13.73 1.91
N ILE A 68 -7.61 -13.12 2.88
CA ILE A 68 -7.00 -12.53 4.06
C ILE A 68 -7.25 -13.45 5.25
N SER A 69 -6.17 -14.00 5.81
CA SER A 69 -6.25 -14.82 7.03
C SER A 69 -6.59 -13.97 8.25
N LEU A 70 -7.04 -14.60 9.33
CA LEU A 70 -7.30 -13.91 10.60
C LEU A 70 -6.05 -13.18 11.13
N ALA A 71 -4.87 -13.77 10.97
CA ALA A 71 -3.62 -13.14 11.38
C ALA A 71 -3.34 -11.88 10.56
N SER A 72 -3.49 -11.95 9.23
CA SER A 72 -3.33 -10.78 8.34
C SER A 72 -4.37 -9.70 8.63
N ARG A 73 -5.62 -10.07 8.92
CA ARG A 73 -6.65 -9.13 9.33
C ARG A 73 -6.23 -8.33 10.57
N ARG A 74 -5.70 -9.00 11.61
CA ARG A 74 -5.22 -8.32 12.82
C ARG A 74 -4.11 -7.30 12.53
N VAL A 75 -3.23 -7.60 11.57
CA VAL A 75 -2.21 -6.66 11.12
C VAL A 75 -2.84 -5.44 10.43
N LEU A 76 -3.83 -5.67 9.56
CA LEU A 76 -4.57 -4.59 8.89
C LEU A 76 -5.38 -3.74 9.89
N GLU A 77 -5.94 -4.36 10.94
CA GLU A 77 -6.61 -3.65 12.03
C GLU A 77 -5.63 -2.75 12.78
N ALA A 78 -4.45 -3.26 13.14
CA ALA A 78 -3.39 -2.48 13.80
C ALA A 78 -2.86 -1.33 12.94
N ALA A 79 -2.85 -1.49 11.62
CA ALA A 79 -2.49 -0.46 10.65
C ALA A 79 -3.61 0.56 10.39
N GLY A 80 -4.80 0.39 10.98
CA GLY A 80 -5.97 1.26 10.72
C GLY A 80 -6.60 1.07 9.33
N ILE A 81 -6.22 0.03 8.60
CA ILE A 81 -6.68 -0.22 7.22
C ILE A 81 -8.00 -1.00 7.21
N TRP A 82 -8.21 -1.90 8.17
CA TRP A 82 -9.34 -2.84 8.13
C TRP A 82 -10.70 -2.15 8.13
N SER A 83 -10.89 -1.08 8.88
CA SER A 83 -12.12 -0.29 8.88
C SER A 83 -12.43 0.26 7.48
N LEU A 84 -11.42 0.76 6.78
CA LEU A 84 -11.58 1.29 5.43
C LEU A 84 -11.98 0.20 4.42
N VAL A 85 -11.44 -1.02 4.59
CA VAL A 85 -11.82 -2.18 3.75
C VAL A 85 -13.30 -2.54 3.98
N MET A 86 -13.75 -2.53 5.22
CA MET A 86 -15.14 -2.83 5.56
C MET A 86 -16.11 -1.75 5.07
N GLU A 87 -15.75 -0.49 5.24
CA GLU A 87 -16.54 0.66 4.75
C GLU A 87 -16.66 0.66 3.21
N ALA A 88 -15.62 0.20 2.51
CA ALA A 88 -15.66 0.05 1.06
C ALA A 88 -16.60 -1.06 0.57
N GLY A 89 -17.08 -1.94 1.47
CA GLY A 89 -18.02 -3.02 1.14
C GLY A 89 -17.44 -4.06 0.17
N GLN A 90 -16.13 -4.25 0.16
CA GLN A 90 -15.43 -5.14 -0.78
C GLN A 90 -14.86 -6.40 -0.13
N ALA A 91 -15.15 -6.62 1.15
CA ALA A 91 -14.71 -7.79 1.89
C ALA A 91 -15.89 -8.72 2.18
N GLU A 92 -15.76 -9.96 1.75
CA GLU A 92 -16.73 -11.02 2.00
C GLU A 92 -16.11 -12.12 2.87
N PRO A 93 -16.84 -12.64 3.89
CA PRO A 93 -16.31 -13.71 4.71
C PRO A 93 -16.21 -15.02 3.93
N ILE A 94 -15.06 -15.68 4.03
CA ILE A 94 -14.87 -17.05 3.54
C ILE A 94 -15.61 -17.97 4.53
N LYS A 95 -16.68 -18.60 4.07
CA LYS A 95 -17.50 -19.52 4.90
C LYS A 95 -17.03 -20.95 4.76
N ASP A 96 -16.61 -21.35 3.57
CA ASP A 96 -16.22 -22.71 3.23
C ASP A 96 -14.95 -22.72 2.38
N ILE A 97 -14.03 -23.61 2.69
CA ILE A 97 -12.88 -23.91 1.86
C ILE A 97 -13.02 -25.35 1.39
N ARG A 98 -13.14 -25.55 0.08
CA ARG A 98 -13.21 -26.88 -0.53
C ARG A 98 -11.91 -27.18 -1.25
N ILE A 99 -11.26 -28.23 -0.83
CA ILE A 99 -10.09 -28.78 -1.52
C ILE A 99 -10.56 -30.06 -2.20
N THR A 100 -10.42 -30.13 -3.53
CA THR A 100 -10.72 -31.33 -4.29
C THR A 100 -9.42 -31.89 -4.83
N ASP A 101 -9.16 -33.15 -4.55
CA ASP A 101 -8.20 -33.98 -5.25
C ASP A 101 -8.98 -34.82 -6.28
N ASP A 102 -8.37 -35.26 -7.35
CA ASP A 102 -9.03 -35.94 -8.48
C ASP A 102 -9.90 -37.15 -8.06
N PHE A 103 -9.78 -37.59 -6.81
CA PHE A 103 -10.47 -38.81 -6.31
C PHE A 103 -11.35 -38.62 -5.06
N ALA A 104 -11.28 -37.55 -4.33
CA ALA A 104 -12.14 -37.32 -3.17
C ALA A 104 -12.27 -35.82 -2.80
N PRO A 105 -13.50 -35.32 -2.51
CA PRO A 105 -13.65 -33.98 -1.93
C PRO A 105 -13.22 -34.02 -0.46
N ILE A 106 -12.24 -33.20 -0.10
CA ILE A 106 -11.82 -32.96 1.29
C ILE A 106 -12.45 -31.62 1.73
N PHE A 107 -13.26 -31.66 2.78
CA PHE A 107 -13.83 -30.46 3.38
C PHE A 107 -13.00 -30.07 4.61
N LEU A 108 -12.51 -28.85 4.67
CA LEU A 108 -11.94 -28.24 5.86
C LEU A 108 -12.96 -27.29 6.45
N ASN A 109 -13.44 -27.60 7.64
CA ASN A 109 -14.33 -26.73 8.44
C ASN A 109 -13.50 -25.78 9.29
#